data_23197ef1cf3cb4f22143d44902fe8a0e
#
_entry.id   23197ef1cf3cb4f22143d44902fe8a0e
#
_cell.length_a   1.000
_cell.length_b   1.000
_cell.length_c   1.000
_cell.angle_alpha   90.00
_cell.angle_beta   90.00
_cell.angle_gamma   90.00
#
_symmetry.space_group_name_H-M   'P 1'
#
loop_
_entity.id
_entity.type
_entity.pdbx_description
1 polymer ?
#
loop_
_entity_poly.entity_id
_entity_poly.type
_entity_poly.pdbx_seq_one_letter_code
_entity_poly.pdbx_strand_id
1 'polypeptide(L)'
;MAHWGMEDVQACFGDTADLNTRQITVGGQRLGLLFLDGLTSGGDIAEQVLKPLMETVTPGSIQEVLTQAERARVYCAVAERTQDPAQTADKLLHGYCAVIFPGTDTALCFETKTSARRGPSAPESENTVKGAKDAFTETIRINTSLLRRHLRTAQLRFSQKTVGLRTKTAVTVCYLADLTAPELVRRMEKRLENIDIDGMLTPASVEEYVTGSRRTAFPLLQYTERPDTFCQGLLNGQVGLLVDGLPLGYLAPVDLGLLMKSTEDRAVDYLSASCLRVLRYLALLAALLLPGLYVAMATYHQEMIPTKLLLAIIESKREVPFDTVFEVVGLLAAFELLQEAGLHLPQAIGTAVSIIGGLVVGTTAVDARLVSPAALIVTASAGICGFTLPSRDLSDAVRIWRFALAILAGAGGLFALTAGGIALLIHLSGLTSLDVSYLAPFSDARARRAVLRPLLVRQKWRDTALHPQDLKNQGDGHAQ
;
A
#
# COMPACT_ATOMS: atom_id res chain seq x y z
N MET A 1 -26.62 18.03 34.89
CA MET A 1 -25.65 17.42 34.01
C MET A 1 -26.39 17.11 32.72
N ALA A 2 -25.84 17.45 31.55
CA ALA A 2 -26.46 17.10 30.28
C ALA A 2 -26.38 15.56 30.11
N HIS A 3 -27.49 14.93 29.86
CA HIS A 3 -27.54 13.50 29.56
C HIS A 3 -26.91 13.27 28.19
N TRP A 4 -26.03 12.29 28.10
CA TRP A 4 -25.43 11.93 26.82
C TRP A 4 -26.39 11.04 25.97
N GLY A 5 -26.19 11.09 24.68
CA GLY A 5 -27.05 10.40 23.74
C GLY A 5 -26.31 9.80 22.53
N MET A 6 -27.07 9.50 21.51
CA MET A 6 -26.53 8.93 20.27
C MET A 6 -25.52 9.87 19.58
N GLU A 7 -25.74 11.19 19.64
CA GLU A 7 -24.89 12.20 19.03
C GLU A 7 -23.50 12.26 19.66
N ASP A 8 -23.40 12.03 20.99
CA ASP A 8 -22.13 12.02 21.69
C ASP A 8 -21.25 10.83 21.29
N VAL A 9 -21.86 9.65 21.08
CA VAL A 9 -21.14 8.47 20.56
C VAL A 9 -20.76 8.68 19.10
N GLN A 10 -21.62 9.28 18.29
CA GLN A 10 -21.30 9.64 16.91
C GLN A 10 -20.13 10.63 16.86
N ALA A 11 -20.07 11.61 17.76
CA ALA A 11 -18.99 12.58 17.83
C ALA A 11 -17.61 11.92 18.05
N CYS A 12 -17.54 10.78 18.77
CA CYS A 12 -16.30 10.03 18.91
C CYS A 12 -15.77 9.52 17.55
N PHE A 13 -16.66 9.10 16.67
CA PHE A 13 -16.31 8.61 15.34
C PHE A 13 -16.23 9.72 14.30
N GLY A 14 -16.89 10.89 14.53
CA GLY A 14 -17.04 11.96 13.57
C GLY A 14 -17.78 11.49 12.30
N ASP A 15 -17.51 12.13 11.17
CA ASP A 15 -18.10 11.76 9.89
C ASP A 15 -17.36 10.55 9.29
N THR A 16 -17.96 9.36 9.39
CA THR A 16 -17.44 8.12 8.84
C THR A 16 -18.57 7.29 8.22
N ALA A 17 -18.32 6.76 7.02
CA ALA A 17 -19.34 6.07 6.22
C ALA A 17 -19.75 4.69 6.76
N ASP A 18 -18.96 4.08 7.63
CA ASP A 18 -19.20 2.73 8.18
C ASP A 18 -19.99 2.72 9.49
N LEU A 19 -20.26 3.88 10.12
CA LEU A 19 -21.09 3.98 11.31
C LEU A 19 -22.57 4.10 10.91
N ASN A 20 -23.33 3.05 11.22
CA ASN A 20 -24.78 3.06 11.02
C ASN A 20 -25.48 3.48 12.29
N THR A 21 -26.41 4.44 12.15
CA THR A 21 -27.24 4.94 13.24
C THR A 21 -28.70 4.86 12.85
N ARG A 22 -29.54 4.35 13.75
CA ARG A 22 -30.98 4.23 13.53
C ARG A 22 -31.74 4.51 14.81
N GLN A 23 -32.84 5.25 14.70
CA GLN A 23 -33.82 5.35 15.79
C GLN A 23 -34.81 4.20 15.68
N ILE A 24 -35.08 3.54 16.80
CA ILE A 24 -36.06 2.44 16.94
C ILE A 24 -37.05 2.79 18.05
N THR A 25 -38.29 2.30 17.96
CA THR A 25 -39.30 2.47 19.01
C THR A 25 -39.54 1.14 19.68
N VAL A 26 -39.25 1.04 20.97
CA VAL A 26 -39.41 -0.17 21.79
C VAL A 26 -40.20 0.19 23.05
N GLY A 27 -41.29 -0.53 23.34
CA GLY A 27 -42.11 -0.26 24.52
C GLY A 27 -42.64 1.18 24.59
N GLY A 28 -42.87 1.83 23.45
CA GLY A 28 -43.31 3.23 23.36
C GLY A 28 -42.20 4.26 23.54
N GLN A 29 -40.96 3.85 23.80
CA GLN A 29 -39.79 4.71 23.97
C GLN A 29 -38.95 4.75 22.70
N ARG A 30 -38.37 5.93 22.38
CA ARG A 30 -37.42 6.09 21.27
C ARG A 30 -36.02 5.76 21.74
N LEU A 31 -35.36 4.75 21.16
CA LEU A 31 -34.02 4.30 21.46
C LEU A 31 -33.12 4.54 20.26
N GLY A 32 -31.83 4.79 20.51
CA GLY A 32 -30.80 4.89 19.46
C GLY A 32 -30.11 3.54 19.26
N LEU A 33 -30.05 3.04 18.05
CA LEU A 33 -29.27 1.87 17.67
C LEU A 33 -28.04 2.31 16.88
N LEU A 34 -26.84 1.88 17.30
CA LEU A 34 -25.58 2.13 16.61
C LEU A 34 -24.82 0.84 16.37
N PHE A 35 -24.21 0.72 15.22
CA PHE A 35 -23.31 -0.39 14.90
C PHE A 35 -22.35 -0.03 13.76
N LEU A 36 -21.18 -0.68 13.72
CA LEU A 36 -20.20 -0.51 12.64
C LEU A 36 -20.43 -1.57 11.56
N ASP A 37 -20.59 -1.10 10.33
CA ASP A 37 -20.79 -1.97 9.18
C ASP A 37 -19.53 -2.83 8.94
N GLY A 38 -19.75 -4.09 8.56
CA GLY A 38 -18.65 -5.05 8.35
C GLY A 38 -18.07 -5.68 9.63
N LEU A 39 -18.14 -5.05 10.81
CA LEU A 39 -17.77 -5.67 12.09
C LEU A 39 -18.92 -6.44 12.72
N THR A 40 -20.15 -6.02 12.44
CA THR A 40 -21.36 -6.63 12.98
C THR A 40 -22.19 -7.29 11.88
N SER A 41 -22.93 -8.33 12.25
CA SER A 41 -23.89 -9.00 11.37
C SER A 41 -25.24 -8.31 11.47
N GLY A 42 -25.70 -7.69 10.38
CA GLY A 42 -27.05 -7.07 10.34
C GLY A 42 -28.18 -8.08 10.56
N GLY A 43 -28.00 -9.33 10.11
CA GLY A 43 -28.94 -10.42 10.37
C GLY A 43 -29.04 -10.76 11.85
N ASP A 44 -27.90 -10.89 12.53
CA ASP A 44 -27.84 -11.20 13.96
C ASP A 44 -28.38 -10.03 14.79
N ILE A 45 -28.10 -8.78 14.38
CA ILE A 45 -28.74 -7.60 15.02
C ILE A 45 -30.25 -7.66 14.89
N ALA A 46 -30.77 -7.98 13.70
CA ALA A 46 -32.20 -8.03 13.46
C ALA A 46 -32.87 -9.16 14.26
N GLU A 47 -32.34 -10.38 14.23
CA GLU A 47 -32.94 -11.55 14.86
C GLU A 47 -32.67 -11.64 16.35
N GLN A 48 -31.46 -11.35 16.81
CA GLN A 48 -31.06 -11.57 18.20
C GLN A 48 -31.26 -10.34 19.09
N VAL A 49 -31.30 -9.14 18.54
CA VAL A 49 -31.39 -7.89 19.28
C VAL A 49 -32.73 -7.20 19.00
N LEU A 50 -33.01 -6.82 17.73
CA LEU A 50 -34.21 -6.01 17.42
C LEU A 50 -35.52 -6.77 17.61
N LYS A 51 -35.60 -7.99 17.08
CA LYS A 51 -36.84 -8.79 17.17
C LYS A 51 -37.21 -9.06 18.61
N PRO A 52 -36.33 -9.55 19.50
CA PRO A 52 -36.68 -9.74 20.91
C PRO A 52 -37.07 -8.44 21.61
N LEU A 53 -36.34 -7.34 21.35
CA LEU A 53 -36.70 -6.04 21.94
C LEU A 53 -38.12 -5.57 21.55
N MET A 54 -38.49 -5.76 20.28
CA MET A 54 -39.81 -5.35 19.79
C MET A 54 -40.94 -6.26 20.21
N GLU A 55 -40.71 -7.57 20.32
CA GLU A 55 -41.75 -8.56 20.61
C GLU A 55 -41.97 -8.79 22.12
N THR A 56 -40.90 -8.69 22.94
CA THR A 56 -40.96 -9.11 24.33
C THR A 56 -40.98 -7.97 25.35
N VAL A 57 -40.53 -6.76 24.94
CA VAL A 57 -40.50 -5.61 25.84
C VAL A 57 -41.89 -4.94 25.90
N THR A 58 -42.45 -4.90 27.07
CA THR A 58 -43.76 -4.26 27.30
C THR A 58 -43.65 -2.74 27.37
N PRO A 59 -44.69 -2.00 26.96
CA PRO A 59 -44.71 -0.54 27.13
C PRO A 59 -44.54 -0.13 28.59
N GLY A 60 -43.65 0.86 28.79
CA GLY A 60 -43.30 1.35 30.14
C GLY A 60 -42.40 2.58 30.10
N SER A 61 -41.96 2.98 31.29
CA SER A 61 -40.95 4.02 31.42
C SER A 61 -39.62 3.56 30.84
N ILE A 62 -38.75 4.51 30.47
CA ILE A 62 -37.43 4.18 29.86
C ILE A 62 -36.57 3.30 30.77
N GLN A 63 -36.69 3.47 32.10
CA GLN A 63 -36.04 2.63 33.11
C GLN A 63 -36.57 1.19 33.12
N GLU A 64 -37.86 1.01 32.94
CA GLU A 64 -38.48 -0.31 32.87
C GLU A 64 -38.08 -1.03 31.57
N VAL A 65 -38.07 -0.31 30.44
CA VAL A 65 -37.62 -0.82 29.16
C VAL A 65 -36.14 -1.24 29.24
N LEU A 66 -35.28 -0.43 29.86
CA LEU A 66 -33.87 -0.75 30.12
C LEU A 66 -33.74 -2.04 30.95
N THR A 67 -34.47 -2.12 32.07
CA THR A 67 -34.43 -3.28 32.98
C THR A 67 -34.92 -4.55 32.27
N GLN A 68 -35.93 -4.43 31.42
CA GLN A 68 -36.46 -5.57 30.65
C GLN A 68 -35.43 -6.03 29.59
N ALA A 69 -34.75 -5.09 28.92
CA ALA A 69 -33.68 -5.39 27.95
C ALA A 69 -32.47 -6.06 28.64
N GLU A 70 -32.10 -5.63 29.86
CA GLU A 70 -31.00 -6.23 30.64
C GLU A 70 -31.37 -7.65 31.15
N ARG A 71 -32.62 -7.92 31.50
CA ARG A 71 -33.06 -9.19 32.07
C ARG A 71 -33.28 -10.32 31.06
N ALA A 72 -32.36 -10.48 30.12
CA ALA A 72 -32.27 -11.58 29.14
C ALA A 72 -33.55 -11.73 28.23
N ARG A 73 -34.23 -10.63 27.95
CA ARG A 73 -35.27 -10.62 26.90
C ARG A 73 -34.69 -10.45 25.50
N VAL A 74 -33.37 -10.21 25.42
CA VAL A 74 -32.58 -10.19 24.18
C VAL A 74 -31.82 -11.50 24.09
N TYR A 75 -31.84 -12.17 22.95
CA TYR A 75 -31.26 -13.50 22.76
C TYR A 75 -29.73 -13.48 22.53
N CYS A 76 -29.07 -12.37 22.82
CA CYS A 76 -27.65 -12.25 22.71
C CYS A 76 -26.94 -12.79 23.96
N ALA A 77 -25.97 -13.67 23.78
CA ALA A 77 -25.27 -14.34 24.88
C ALA A 77 -24.44 -13.37 25.74
N VAL A 78 -23.93 -12.29 25.14
CA VAL A 78 -23.09 -11.29 25.80
C VAL A 78 -23.76 -9.93 25.66
N ALA A 79 -24.15 -9.36 26.79
CA ALA A 79 -24.68 -8.00 26.89
C ALA A 79 -23.87 -7.25 27.96
N GLU A 80 -23.37 -6.08 27.63
CA GLU A 80 -22.61 -5.25 28.55
C GLU A 80 -23.22 -3.86 28.64
N ARG A 81 -23.29 -3.33 29.86
CA ARG A 81 -23.77 -1.99 30.12
C ARG A 81 -22.61 -1.00 30.09
N THR A 82 -22.79 0.10 29.40
CA THR A 82 -21.83 1.23 29.37
C THR A 82 -22.52 2.51 29.82
N GLN A 83 -21.78 3.38 30.50
CA GLN A 83 -22.29 4.65 31.05
C GLN A 83 -21.52 5.86 30.50
N ASP A 84 -20.65 5.64 29.51
CA ASP A 84 -19.80 6.65 28.90
C ASP A 84 -19.77 6.47 27.38
N PRO A 85 -19.90 7.56 26.58
CA PRO A 85 -19.82 7.51 25.14
C PRO A 85 -18.52 6.88 24.61
N ALA A 86 -17.37 7.14 25.26
CA ALA A 86 -16.09 6.60 24.85
C ALA A 86 -16.01 5.07 25.06
N GLN A 87 -16.55 4.56 26.16
CA GLN A 87 -16.64 3.11 26.41
C GLN A 87 -17.60 2.45 25.39
N THR A 88 -18.71 3.12 25.07
CA THR A 88 -19.66 2.63 24.06
C THR A 88 -18.99 2.58 22.68
N ALA A 89 -18.22 3.62 22.31
CA ALA A 89 -17.45 3.64 21.08
C ALA A 89 -16.41 2.51 21.03
N ASP A 90 -15.72 2.23 22.14
CA ASP A 90 -14.79 1.09 22.23
C ASP A 90 -15.48 -0.25 21.99
N LYS A 91 -16.67 -0.47 22.56
CA LYS A 91 -17.45 -1.69 22.32
C LYS A 91 -17.86 -1.83 20.85
N LEU A 92 -18.29 -0.74 20.21
CA LEU A 92 -18.61 -0.75 18.77
C LEU A 92 -17.39 -1.20 17.92
N LEU A 93 -16.17 -0.73 18.27
CA LEU A 93 -14.91 -1.14 17.61
C LEU A 93 -14.58 -2.63 17.81
N HIS A 94 -15.16 -3.25 18.82
CA HIS A 94 -15.01 -4.69 19.09
C HIS A 94 -16.13 -5.55 18.47
N GLY A 95 -17.01 -4.95 17.63
CA GLY A 95 -18.06 -5.68 16.91
C GLY A 95 -19.33 -5.89 17.73
N TYR A 96 -19.60 -5.00 18.65
CA TYR A 96 -20.88 -4.93 19.35
C TYR A 96 -21.83 -3.99 18.62
N CYS A 97 -23.14 -4.19 18.77
CA CYS A 97 -24.13 -3.16 18.51
C CYS A 97 -24.55 -2.52 19.83
N ALA A 98 -24.77 -1.22 19.83
CA ALA A 98 -25.19 -0.48 21.03
C ALA A 98 -26.61 0.03 20.89
N VAL A 99 -27.41 -0.19 21.92
CA VAL A 99 -28.75 0.40 22.08
C VAL A 99 -28.68 1.44 23.18
N ILE A 100 -28.88 2.70 22.82
CA ILE A 100 -28.82 3.86 23.74
C ILE A 100 -30.18 4.20 24.24
N PHE A 101 -30.26 4.39 25.57
CA PHE A 101 -31.50 4.75 26.30
C PHE A 101 -31.43 6.25 26.68
N PRO A 102 -32.12 7.14 25.95
CA PRO A 102 -32.03 8.58 26.20
C PRO A 102 -32.49 8.95 27.62
N GLY A 103 -31.73 9.85 28.27
CA GLY A 103 -32.05 10.31 29.61
C GLY A 103 -31.68 9.36 30.77
N THR A 104 -31.01 8.22 30.47
CA THR A 104 -30.54 7.28 31.49
C THR A 104 -29.01 7.23 31.60
N ASP A 105 -28.30 7.94 30.73
CA ASP A 105 -26.82 7.88 30.58
C ASP A 105 -26.31 6.43 30.47
N THR A 106 -27.07 5.60 29.76
CA THR A 106 -26.78 4.18 29.66
C THR A 106 -26.98 3.69 28.21
N ALA A 107 -26.02 2.87 27.75
CA ALA A 107 -26.19 2.05 26.58
C ALA A 107 -26.00 0.57 26.92
N LEU A 108 -26.74 -0.29 26.24
CA LEU A 108 -26.56 -1.74 26.26
C LEU A 108 -25.83 -2.15 24.96
N CYS A 109 -24.70 -2.78 25.12
CA CYS A 109 -23.85 -3.26 24.02
C CYS A 109 -24.01 -4.78 23.89
N PHE A 110 -24.49 -5.24 22.74
CA PHE A 110 -24.71 -6.65 22.43
C PHE A 110 -23.67 -7.16 21.46
N GLU A 111 -23.07 -8.31 21.74
CA GLU A 111 -22.07 -8.91 20.86
C GLU A 111 -22.74 -9.50 19.61
N THR A 112 -22.54 -8.85 18.47
CA THR A 112 -23.08 -9.26 17.16
C THR A 112 -21.97 -9.34 16.10
N LYS A 113 -20.81 -9.84 16.52
CA LYS A 113 -19.64 -9.95 15.66
C LYS A 113 -19.90 -10.77 14.41
N THR A 114 -19.56 -10.22 13.28
CA THR A 114 -19.56 -10.98 12.03
C THR A 114 -18.41 -12.01 12.08
N SER A 115 -18.75 -13.29 12.08
CA SER A 115 -17.81 -14.32 11.70
C SER A 115 -17.65 -14.24 10.18
N ALA A 116 -16.55 -13.66 9.69
CA ALA A 116 -16.24 -13.72 8.27
C ALA A 116 -16.15 -15.19 7.86
N ARG A 117 -17.17 -15.69 7.19
CA ARG A 117 -17.31 -17.12 6.81
C ARG A 117 -16.30 -17.55 5.76
N ARG A 118 -15.62 -16.62 5.12
CA ARG A 118 -14.50 -16.90 4.19
C ARG A 118 -13.30 -16.12 4.70
N GLY A 119 -12.26 -16.85 5.10
CA GLY A 119 -10.99 -16.21 5.42
C GLY A 119 -10.47 -15.44 4.20
N PRO A 120 -9.88 -14.26 4.38
CA PRO A 120 -9.18 -13.58 3.31
C PRO A 120 -8.16 -14.55 2.71
N SER A 121 -8.05 -14.59 1.37
CA SER A 121 -7.02 -15.36 0.68
C SER A 121 -5.64 -14.83 1.05
N ALA A 122 -4.61 -15.66 0.91
CA ALA A 122 -3.25 -15.17 1.05
C ALA A 122 -2.90 -14.23 -0.10
N PRO A 123 -2.08 -13.18 0.13
CA PRO A 123 -1.60 -12.30 -0.94
C PRO A 123 -0.89 -13.12 -2.02
N GLU A 124 -1.16 -12.82 -3.28
CA GLU A 124 -0.54 -13.52 -4.41
C GLU A 124 0.80 -12.89 -4.81
N SER A 125 0.88 -11.57 -4.80
CA SER A 125 2.06 -10.82 -5.25
C SER A 125 2.99 -10.39 -4.11
N GLU A 126 2.46 -10.20 -2.88
CA GLU A 126 3.21 -9.70 -1.71
C GLU A 126 3.39 -10.81 -0.64
N ASN A 127 4.01 -11.92 -1.01
CA ASN A 127 4.27 -13.02 -0.09
C ASN A 127 5.24 -12.64 1.02
N THR A 128 4.91 -13.00 2.27
CA THR A 128 5.80 -12.84 3.42
C THR A 128 5.96 -14.17 4.18
N VAL A 129 7.17 -14.41 4.66
CA VAL A 129 7.47 -15.60 5.48
C VAL A 129 6.89 -15.44 6.88
N LYS A 130 7.07 -14.25 7.48
CA LYS A 130 6.55 -13.90 8.80
C LYS A 130 5.65 -12.67 8.67
N GLY A 131 4.35 -12.81 8.87
CA GLY A 131 3.40 -11.69 8.80
C GLY A 131 1.96 -12.18 8.70
N ALA A 132 1.01 -11.25 8.68
CA ALA A 132 -0.39 -11.54 8.41
C ALA A 132 -0.51 -12.16 7.01
N LYS A 133 -1.45 -13.07 6.83
CA LYS A 133 -1.70 -13.75 5.54
C LYS A 133 -3.03 -13.35 4.93
N ASP A 134 -3.66 -12.31 5.47
CA ASP A 134 -4.88 -11.74 4.93
C ASP A 134 -4.57 -10.78 3.79
N ALA A 135 -5.40 -10.81 2.75
CA ALA A 135 -5.34 -9.92 1.61
C ALA A 135 -6.69 -9.21 1.41
N PHE A 136 -6.66 -8.08 0.72
CA PHE A 136 -7.87 -7.39 0.28
C PHE A 136 -8.65 -8.25 -0.72
N THR A 137 -9.95 -8.02 -0.75
CA THR A 137 -10.91 -8.67 -1.64
C THR A 137 -11.51 -7.62 -2.60
N GLU A 138 -12.30 -8.08 -3.56
CA GLU A 138 -13.01 -7.20 -4.49
C GLU A 138 -14.12 -6.38 -3.81
N THR A 139 -14.56 -6.80 -2.62
CA THR A 139 -15.68 -6.17 -1.92
C THR A 139 -15.19 -5.11 -0.92
N ILE A 140 -15.48 -3.85 -1.19
CA ILE A 140 -15.06 -2.70 -0.37
C ILE A 140 -15.50 -2.82 1.10
N ARG A 141 -16.68 -3.37 1.36
CA ARG A 141 -17.22 -3.58 2.72
C ARG A 141 -16.37 -4.56 3.53
N ILE A 142 -15.87 -5.63 2.89
CA ILE A 142 -14.96 -6.58 3.54
C ILE A 142 -13.63 -5.88 3.83
N ASN A 143 -13.13 -5.10 2.88
CA ASN A 143 -11.86 -4.41 3.01
C ASN A 143 -11.87 -3.37 4.13
N THR A 144 -12.94 -2.56 4.26
CA THR A 144 -13.08 -1.63 5.39
C THR A 144 -13.17 -2.36 6.73
N SER A 145 -13.84 -3.52 6.78
CA SER A 145 -13.89 -4.34 7.98
C SER A 145 -12.52 -4.92 8.37
N LEU A 146 -11.70 -5.32 7.40
CA LEU A 146 -10.33 -5.76 7.65
C LEU A 146 -9.50 -4.63 8.27
N LEU A 147 -9.61 -3.40 7.74
CA LEU A 147 -8.91 -2.25 8.31
C LEU A 147 -9.34 -1.97 9.77
N ARG A 148 -10.64 -2.04 10.08
CA ARG A 148 -11.15 -1.89 11.45
C ARG A 148 -10.64 -2.97 12.40
N ARG A 149 -10.41 -4.19 11.91
CA ARG A 149 -9.82 -5.28 12.73
C ARG A 149 -8.36 -5.03 13.07
N HIS A 150 -7.59 -4.47 12.12
CA HIS A 150 -6.19 -4.11 12.33
C HIS A 150 -6.04 -2.82 13.14
N LEU A 151 -6.89 -1.81 12.90
CA LEU A 151 -6.87 -0.50 13.55
C LEU A 151 -8.16 -0.26 14.32
N ARG A 152 -8.20 -0.70 15.58
CA ARG A 152 -9.34 -0.55 16.49
C ARG A 152 -9.34 0.83 17.12
N THR A 153 -9.55 1.86 16.32
CA THR A 153 -9.60 3.25 16.78
C THR A 153 -10.75 4.01 16.14
N ALA A 154 -11.42 4.84 16.93
CA ALA A 154 -12.44 5.75 16.44
C ALA A 154 -11.88 6.84 15.52
N GLN A 155 -10.55 7.05 15.52
CA GLN A 155 -9.88 8.02 14.65
C GLN A 155 -9.75 7.56 13.20
N LEU A 156 -9.92 6.26 12.91
CA LEU A 156 -9.98 5.76 11.53
C LEU A 156 -11.28 6.26 10.89
N ARG A 157 -11.16 6.99 9.77
CA ARG A 157 -12.27 7.59 9.04
C ARG A 157 -12.36 6.99 7.64
N PHE A 158 -13.58 6.82 7.18
CA PHE A 158 -13.92 6.39 5.85
C PHE A 158 -14.84 7.43 5.19
N SER A 159 -14.37 8.07 4.13
CA SER A 159 -15.15 8.98 3.30
C SER A 159 -15.44 8.28 1.98
N GLN A 160 -16.70 7.94 1.74
CA GLN A 160 -17.09 7.20 0.53
C GLN A 160 -17.60 8.15 -0.54
N LYS A 161 -17.09 7.98 -1.76
CA LYS A 161 -17.51 8.69 -2.97
C LYS A 161 -17.89 7.68 -4.05
N THR A 162 -18.66 8.12 -5.02
CA THR A 162 -19.01 7.31 -6.19
C THR A 162 -18.37 7.92 -7.42
N VAL A 163 -17.62 7.14 -8.18
CA VAL A 163 -16.88 7.55 -9.38
C VAL A 163 -17.34 6.76 -10.59
N GLY A 164 -17.38 7.43 -11.75
CA GLY A 164 -17.81 6.84 -13.02
C GLY A 164 -19.30 7.02 -13.29
N LEU A 165 -19.60 7.51 -14.48
CA LEU A 165 -20.97 7.80 -14.93
C LEU A 165 -21.81 6.53 -15.07
N ARG A 166 -21.20 5.45 -15.56
CA ARG A 166 -21.87 4.19 -15.89
C ARG A 166 -21.65 3.12 -14.81
N THR A 167 -20.41 2.96 -14.34
CA THR A 167 -20.09 1.92 -13.34
C THR A 167 -20.54 2.31 -11.94
N LYS A 168 -20.62 3.62 -11.62
CA LYS A 168 -20.95 4.13 -10.28
C LYS A 168 -20.13 3.39 -9.19
N THR A 169 -18.85 3.25 -9.44
CA THR A 169 -17.93 2.50 -8.57
C THR A 169 -17.76 3.22 -7.25
N ALA A 170 -17.97 2.50 -6.16
CA ALA A 170 -17.73 3.03 -4.82
C ALA A 170 -16.24 3.13 -4.56
N VAL A 171 -15.80 4.29 -4.10
CA VAL A 171 -14.40 4.58 -3.76
C VAL A 171 -14.36 5.15 -2.35
N THR A 172 -13.56 4.54 -1.48
CA THR A 172 -13.45 4.95 -0.07
C THR A 172 -12.07 5.53 0.22
N VAL A 173 -12.05 6.77 0.66
CA VAL A 173 -10.87 7.43 1.21
C VAL A 173 -10.74 7.05 2.68
N CYS A 174 -9.58 6.51 3.06
CA CYS A 174 -9.28 6.02 4.40
C CYS A 174 -8.16 6.87 5.02
N TYR A 175 -8.33 7.34 6.25
CA TYR A 175 -7.31 8.12 6.94
C TYR A 175 -7.48 8.08 8.46
N LEU A 176 -6.40 8.41 9.18
CA LEU A 176 -6.43 8.59 10.63
C LEU A 176 -6.56 10.08 10.95
N ALA A 177 -7.68 10.48 11.56
CA ALA A 177 -8.02 11.89 11.79
C ALA A 177 -7.04 12.62 12.73
N ASP A 178 -6.35 11.89 13.59
CA ASP A 178 -5.33 12.42 14.51
C ASP A 178 -3.93 12.50 13.89
N LEU A 179 -3.65 11.72 12.82
CA LEU A 179 -2.32 11.60 12.23
C LEU A 179 -2.20 12.25 10.86
N THR A 180 -3.22 12.13 10.03
CA THR A 180 -3.19 12.60 8.64
C THR A 180 -3.48 14.09 8.56
N ALA A 181 -2.69 14.82 7.77
CA ALA A 181 -2.94 16.23 7.51
C ALA A 181 -4.27 16.42 6.77
N PRO A 182 -5.19 17.30 7.22
CA PRO A 182 -6.47 17.50 6.58
C PRO A 182 -6.35 17.95 5.12
N GLU A 183 -5.27 18.64 4.77
CA GLU A 183 -5.00 19.09 3.41
C GLU A 183 -4.78 17.90 2.44
N LEU A 184 -4.12 16.83 2.87
CA LEU A 184 -3.94 15.62 2.05
C LEU A 184 -5.29 14.96 1.74
N VAL A 185 -6.17 14.89 2.76
CA VAL A 185 -7.51 14.33 2.58
C VAL A 185 -8.31 15.15 1.59
N ARG A 186 -8.35 16.47 1.77
CA ARG A 186 -9.07 17.38 0.84
C ARG A 186 -8.52 17.31 -0.58
N ARG A 187 -7.20 17.20 -0.76
CA ARG A 187 -6.58 17.02 -2.08
C ARG A 187 -7.02 15.71 -2.73
N MET A 188 -7.01 14.62 -1.97
CA MET A 188 -7.47 13.32 -2.46
C MET A 188 -8.95 13.38 -2.88
N GLU A 189 -9.82 13.89 -2.02
CA GLU A 189 -11.25 14.02 -2.31
C GLU A 189 -11.52 14.91 -3.52
N LYS A 190 -10.85 16.08 -3.61
CA LYS A 190 -10.96 16.97 -4.76
C LYS A 190 -10.52 16.31 -6.07
N ARG A 191 -9.46 15.47 -6.04
CA ARG A 191 -9.04 14.74 -7.22
C ARG A 191 -10.09 13.70 -7.64
N LEU A 192 -10.68 13.00 -6.69
CA LEU A 192 -11.76 12.04 -6.96
C LEU A 192 -13.02 12.71 -7.52
N GLU A 193 -13.39 13.89 -7.02
CA GLU A 193 -14.54 14.66 -7.50
C GLU A 193 -14.36 15.19 -8.93
N ASN A 194 -13.12 15.41 -9.35
CA ASN A 194 -12.79 15.88 -10.71
C ASN A 194 -12.65 14.76 -11.73
N ILE A 195 -12.87 13.50 -11.34
CA ILE A 195 -12.80 12.37 -12.26
C ILE A 195 -14.07 12.30 -13.10
N ASP A 196 -13.93 12.57 -14.40
CA ASP A 196 -14.99 12.43 -15.39
C ASP A 196 -14.65 11.27 -16.32
N ILE A 197 -15.18 10.08 -15.99
CA ILE A 197 -15.01 8.84 -16.77
C ILE A 197 -16.27 8.02 -16.76
N ASP A 198 -16.42 7.15 -17.76
CA ASP A 198 -17.53 6.20 -17.82
C ASP A 198 -17.46 5.15 -16.69
N GLY A 199 -16.25 4.71 -16.33
CA GLY A 199 -16.06 3.70 -15.30
C GLY A 199 -14.63 3.55 -14.82
N MET A 200 -14.47 3.19 -13.55
CA MET A 200 -13.19 2.90 -12.89
C MET A 200 -13.09 1.38 -12.66
N LEU A 201 -12.44 0.68 -13.59
CA LEU A 201 -12.40 -0.79 -13.62
C LEU A 201 -10.97 -1.36 -13.49
N THR A 202 -9.95 -0.52 -13.66
CA THR A 202 -8.56 -0.98 -13.69
C THR A 202 -7.68 -0.19 -12.72
N PRO A 203 -6.62 -0.82 -12.17
CA PRO A 203 -5.64 -0.13 -11.32
C PRO A 203 -5.05 1.12 -11.97
N ALA A 204 -4.68 1.06 -13.25
CA ALA A 204 -4.11 2.18 -13.99
C ALA A 204 -5.03 3.41 -14.04
N SER A 205 -6.36 3.20 -14.13
CA SER A 205 -7.33 4.30 -14.09
C SER A 205 -7.28 5.05 -12.75
N VAL A 206 -7.13 4.32 -11.64
CA VAL A 206 -7.00 4.92 -10.30
C VAL A 206 -5.74 5.79 -10.22
N GLU A 207 -4.61 5.23 -10.66
CA GLU A 207 -3.32 5.92 -10.59
C GLU A 207 -3.31 7.19 -11.43
N GLU A 208 -3.72 7.09 -12.70
CA GLU A 208 -3.69 8.21 -13.63
C GLU A 208 -4.55 9.39 -13.18
N TYR A 209 -5.75 9.13 -12.66
CA TYR A 209 -6.66 10.18 -12.22
C TYR A 209 -6.27 10.77 -10.87
N VAL A 210 -5.83 9.94 -9.92
CA VAL A 210 -5.45 10.40 -8.59
C VAL A 210 -4.12 11.14 -8.60
N THR A 211 -3.13 10.73 -9.39
CA THR A 211 -1.82 11.39 -9.42
C THR A 211 -1.80 12.64 -10.31
N GLY A 212 -2.63 12.67 -11.35
CA GLY A 212 -2.70 13.77 -12.30
C GLY A 212 -1.47 13.93 -13.21
N SER A 213 -0.40 13.14 -13.01
CA SER A 213 0.83 13.18 -13.82
C SER A 213 0.92 11.92 -14.68
N ARG A 214 0.82 12.11 -16.01
CA ARG A 214 0.88 11.01 -16.99
C ARG A 214 2.22 10.92 -17.72
N ARG A 215 3.23 11.70 -17.30
CA ARG A 215 4.50 11.83 -18.03
C ARG A 215 5.70 11.20 -17.32
N THR A 216 5.45 10.28 -16.39
CA THR A 216 6.51 9.57 -15.69
C THR A 216 6.20 8.09 -15.61
N ALA A 217 7.25 7.26 -15.69
CA ALA A 217 7.15 5.83 -15.41
C ALA A 217 7.27 5.52 -13.90
N PHE A 218 7.68 6.50 -13.08
CA PHE A 218 7.83 6.28 -11.64
C PHE A 218 6.46 6.30 -10.95
N PRO A 219 6.19 5.33 -10.06
CA PRO A 219 4.92 5.25 -9.35
C PRO A 219 4.76 6.42 -8.38
N LEU A 220 3.63 7.10 -8.44
CA LEU A 220 3.26 8.19 -7.55
C LEU A 220 2.21 7.79 -6.51
N LEU A 221 1.73 6.55 -6.57
CA LEU A 221 0.95 5.85 -5.55
C LEU A 221 1.67 4.57 -5.19
N GLN A 222 1.51 4.14 -3.95
CA GLN A 222 1.88 2.79 -3.54
C GLN A 222 0.60 1.96 -3.50
N TYR A 223 0.58 0.81 -4.15
CA TYR A 223 -0.49 -0.16 -3.99
C TYR A 223 -0.03 -1.33 -3.11
N THR A 224 -0.98 -2.00 -2.49
CA THR A 224 -0.75 -3.21 -1.70
C THR A 224 -1.99 -4.09 -1.67
N GLU A 225 -1.80 -5.40 -1.72
CA GLU A 225 -2.86 -6.39 -1.47
C GLU A 225 -3.08 -6.62 0.03
N ARG A 226 -2.20 -6.10 0.88
CA ARG A 226 -2.10 -6.44 2.30
C ARG A 226 -2.72 -5.37 3.21
N PRO A 227 -3.74 -5.73 4.00
CA PRO A 227 -4.33 -4.81 4.98
C PRO A 227 -3.34 -4.32 6.05
N ASP A 228 -2.37 -5.15 6.47
CA ASP A 228 -1.37 -4.76 7.47
C ASP A 228 -0.40 -3.69 6.93
N THR A 229 0.04 -3.80 5.67
CA THR A 229 0.85 -2.80 4.99
C THR A 229 0.08 -1.49 4.80
N PHE A 230 -1.18 -1.59 4.38
CA PHE A 230 -2.07 -0.45 4.22
C PHE A 230 -2.29 0.29 5.56
N CYS A 231 -2.63 -0.43 6.63
CA CYS A 231 -2.78 0.13 7.96
C CYS A 231 -1.51 0.85 8.45
N GLN A 232 -0.34 0.28 8.13
CA GLN A 232 0.91 0.94 8.46
C GLN A 232 1.12 2.24 7.68
N GLY A 233 0.68 2.30 6.42
CA GLY A 233 0.65 3.55 5.65
C GLY A 233 -0.21 4.60 6.35
N LEU A 234 -1.41 4.24 6.80
CA LEU A 234 -2.28 5.13 7.58
C LEU A 234 -1.63 5.59 8.89
N LEU A 235 -0.97 4.68 9.62
CA LEU A 235 -0.20 5.02 10.83
C LEU A 235 0.99 5.95 10.55
N ASN A 236 1.51 5.95 9.35
CA ASN A 236 2.53 6.90 8.89
C ASN A 236 1.95 8.27 8.51
N GLY A 237 0.62 8.44 8.53
CA GLY A 237 -0.07 9.67 8.18
C GLY A 237 -0.43 9.78 6.69
N GLN A 238 -0.27 8.71 5.90
CA GLN A 238 -0.72 8.67 4.52
C GLN A 238 -2.25 8.60 4.44
N VAL A 239 -2.80 8.98 3.29
CA VAL A 239 -4.19 8.76 2.91
C VAL A 239 -4.26 7.48 2.11
N GLY A 240 -5.20 6.61 2.46
CA GLY A 240 -5.48 5.39 1.73
C GLY A 240 -6.70 5.52 0.83
N LEU A 241 -6.75 4.72 -0.23
CA LEU A 241 -7.86 4.63 -1.16
C LEU A 241 -8.21 3.17 -1.40
N LEU A 242 -9.46 2.81 -1.24
CA LEU A 242 -10.02 1.51 -1.61
C LEU A 242 -11.05 1.71 -2.72
N VAL A 243 -11.03 0.85 -3.71
CA VAL A 243 -11.92 0.88 -4.87
C VAL A 243 -12.71 -0.43 -4.91
N ASP A 244 -14.02 -0.36 -5.01
CA ASP A 244 -14.88 -1.53 -5.12
C ASP A 244 -14.59 -2.28 -6.44
N GLY A 245 -14.50 -3.59 -6.35
CA GLY A 245 -14.11 -4.43 -7.48
C GLY A 245 -12.60 -4.63 -7.67
N LEU A 246 -11.74 -3.95 -6.89
CA LEU A 246 -10.29 -4.13 -6.93
C LEU A 246 -9.77 -4.66 -5.59
N PRO A 247 -9.04 -5.81 -5.59
CA PRO A 247 -8.45 -6.37 -4.36
C PRO A 247 -7.14 -5.68 -3.97
N LEU A 248 -7.10 -4.35 -4.10
CA LEU A 248 -5.92 -3.51 -3.86
C LEU A 248 -6.28 -2.30 -3.03
N GLY A 249 -5.36 -1.91 -2.15
CA GLY A 249 -5.40 -0.63 -1.46
C GLY A 249 -4.29 0.28 -1.95
N TYR A 250 -4.60 1.55 -2.21
CA TYR A 250 -3.63 2.56 -2.66
C TYR A 250 -3.30 3.51 -1.51
N LEU A 251 -2.05 3.90 -1.40
CA LEU A 251 -1.54 4.82 -0.38
C LEU A 251 -0.84 6.00 -1.04
N ALA A 252 -1.12 7.20 -0.53
CA ALA A 252 -0.49 8.44 -0.93
C ALA A 252 -0.34 9.40 0.27
N PRO A 253 0.61 10.33 0.25
CA PRO A 253 1.69 10.49 -0.72
C PRO A 253 2.76 9.40 -0.61
N VAL A 254 3.49 9.22 -1.69
CA VAL A 254 4.58 8.24 -1.80
C VAL A 254 5.90 8.96 -2.07
N ASP A 255 6.97 8.48 -1.46
CA ASP A 255 8.35 8.87 -1.73
C ASP A 255 9.21 7.67 -2.11
N LEU A 256 10.39 7.91 -2.70
CA LEU A 256 11.31 6.85 -3.10
C LEU A 256 11.74 5.98 -1.91
N GLY A 257 11.88 6.56 -0.71
CA GLY A 257 12.25 5.82 0.49
C GLY A 257 11.17 4.84 0.94
N LEU A 258 9.88 5.17 0.77
CA LEU A 258 8.77 4.26 1.07
C LEU A 258 8.73 3.09 0.10
N LEU A 259 8.95 3.33 -1.20
CA LEU A 259 8.97 2.27 -2.22
C LEU A 259 10.13 1.29 -2.07
N MET A 260 11.21 1.68 -1.39
CA MET A 260 12.36 0.82 -1.09
C MET A 260 12.17 -0.03 0.16
N LYS A 261 11.06 0.14 0.89
CA LYS A 261 10.73 -0.65 2.08
C LYS A 261 9.89 -1.85 1.71
N SER A 262 10.29 -3.02 2.20
CA SER A 262 9.49 -4.25 2.11
C SER A 262 8.71 -4.47 3.41
N THR A 263 7.57 -5.14 3.29
CA THR A 263 6.78 -5.59 4.45
C THR A 263 7.60 -6.49 5.38
N GLU A 264 8.49 -7.33 4.81
CA GLU A 264 9.36 -8.22 5.57
C GLU A 264 10.40 -7.49 6.44
N ASP A 265 10.77 -6.25 6.11
CA ASP A 265 11.72 -5.48 6.93
C ASP A 265 11.23 -5.32 8.38
N ARG A 266 9.93 -5.47 8.62
CA ARG A 266 9.33 -5.36 9.96
C ARG A 266 9.31 -6.68 10.70
N ALA A 267 9.40 -7.78 9.99
CA ALA A 267 9.36 -9.14 10.54
C ALA A 267 10.74 -9.66 10.97
N VAL A 268 11.82 -8.97 10.56
CA VAL A 268 13.21 -9.32 10.89
C VAL A 268 13.82 -8.27 11.81
N ASP A 269 15.00 -8.58 12.43
CA ASP A 269 15.68 -7.63 13.32
C ASP A 269 16.10 -6.36 12.59
N TYR A 270 16.33 -5.28 13.37
CA TYR A 270 16.69 -3.98 12.81
C TYR A 270 18.01 -4.00 12.03
N LEU A 271 18.99 -4.79 12.47
CA LEU A 271 20.30 -4.90 11.81
C LEU A 271 20.15 -5.58 10.44
N SER A 272 19.51 -6.74 10.40
CA SER A 272 19.22 -7.48 9.16
C SER A 272 18.39 -6.64 8.20
N ALA A 273 17.31 -6.01 8.67
CA ALA A 273 16.50 -5.14 7.85
C ALA A 273 17.27 -3.93 7.30
N SER A 274 18.15 -3.33 8.11
CA SER A 274 18.97 -2.20 7.67
C SER A 274 20.00 -2.61 6.61
N CYS A 275 20.66 -3.76 6.80
CA CYS A 275 21.58 -4.32 5.79
C CYS A 275 20.86 -4.62 4.47
N LEU A 276 19.67 -5.25 4.53
CA LEU A 276 18.87 -5.53 3.34
C LEU A 276 18.43 -4.25 2.63
N ARG A 277 18.04 -3.22 3.36
CA ARG A 277 17.70 -1.91 2.75
C ARG A 277 18.89 -1.28 2.04
N VAL A 278 20.07 -1.25 2.68
CA VAL A 278 21.30 -0.76 2.03
C VAL A 278 21.60 -1.56 0.76
N LEU A 279 21.48 -2.89 0.83
CA LEU A 279 21.67 -3.77 -0.33
C LEU A 279 20.68 -3.43 -1.47
N ARG A 280 19.41 -3.15 -1.16
CA ARG A 280 18.42 -2.74 -2.17
C ARG A 280 18.78 -1.41 -2.85
N TYR A 281 19.29 -0.41 -2.10
CA TYR A 281 19.77 0.83 -2.73
C TYR A 281 20.97 0.60 -3.63
N LEU A 282 21.91 -0.26 -3.23
CA LEU A 282 23.04 -0.66 -4.10
C LEU A 282 22.54 -1.42 -5.34
N ALA A 283 21.56 -2.31 -5.16
CA ALA A 283 20.94 -3.03 -6.26
C ALA A 283 20.18 -2.09 -7.21
N LEU A 284 19.48 -1.08 -6.70
CA LEU A 284 18.84 -0.03 -7.51
C LEU A 284 19.86 0.67 -8.41
N LEU A 285 20.97 1.11 -7.83
CA LEU A 285 22.05 1.76 -8.59
C LEU A 285 22.68 0.80 -9.61
N ALA A 286 22.94 -0.45 -9.23
CA ALA A 286 23.47 -1.46 -10.12
C ALA A 286 22.48 -1.78 -11.26
N ALA A 287 21.22 -2.01 -10.96
CA ALA A 287 20.19 -2.26 -11.98
C ALA A 287 20.10 -1.13 -13.00
N LEU A 288 20.25 0.11 -12.56
CA LEU A 288 20.11 1.29 -13.39
C LEU A 288 21.37 1.60 -14.21
N LEU A 289 22.55 1.55 -13.59
CA LEU A 289 23.78 2.09 -14.15
C LEU A 289 24.70 1.02 -14.73
N LEU A 290 24.69 -0.22 -14.23
CA LEU A 290 25.70 -1.23 -14.56
C LEU A 290 25.79 -1.55 -16.06
N PRO A 291 24.69 -1.73 -16.83
CA PRO A 291 24.76 -1.98 -18.26
C PRO A 291 25.35 -0.79 -19.04
N GLY A 292 24.89 0.43 -18.72
CA GLY A 292 25.43 1.66 -19.33
C GLY A 292 26.90 1.89 -18.97
N LEU A 293 27.30 1.62 -17.74
CA LEU A 293 28.70 1.73 -17.30
C LEU A 293 29.60 0.75 -18.08
N TYR A 294 29.15 -0.51 -18.23
CA TYR A 294 29.87 -1.50 -19.03
C TYR A 294 30.03 -1.05 -20.49
N VAL A 295 28.95 -0.58 -21.12
CA VAL A 295 28.99 -0.04 -22.49
C VAL A 295 29.94 1.13 -22.58
N ALA A 296 29.89 2.11 -21.69
CA ALA A 296 30.75 3.29 -21.68
C ALA A 296 32.22 2.94 -21.52
N MET A 297 32.54 2.02 -20.59
CA MET A 297 33.92 1.60 -20.33
C MET A 297 34.47 0.75 -21.46
N ALA A 298 33.70 -0.22 -21.96
CA ALA A 298 34.18 -1.11 -23.03
C ALA A 298 34.34 -0.42 -24.38
N THR A 299 33.59 0.68 -24.63
CA THR A 299 33.62 1.37 -25.95
C THR A 299 34.51 2.59 -25.94
N TYR A 300 34.44 3.45 -24.92
CA TYR A 300 35.09 4.77 -24.92
C TYR A 300 36.24 4.92 -23.91
N HIS A 301 36.19 4.18 -22.78
CA HIS A 301 37.08 4.40 -21.64
C HIS A 301 37.74 3.08 -21.21
N GLN A 302 38.38 2.40 -22.17
CA GLN A 302 39.01 1.10 -21.94
C GLN A 302 40.15 1.15 -20.94
N GLU A 303 40.81 2.31 -20.84
CA GLU A 303 41.90 2.59 -19.90
C GLU A 303 41.48 2.49 -18.42
N MET A 304 40.16 2.58 -18.11
CA MET A 304 39.66 2.43 -16.76
C MET A 304 39.51 0.96 -16.33
N ILE A 305 39.59 0.03 -17.29
CA ILE A 305 39.47 -1.40 -17.02
C ILE A 305 40.86 -1.98 -16.67
N PRO A 306 40.96 -2.75 -15.55
CA PRO A 306 42.23 -3.43 -15.26
C PRO A 306 42.71 -4.27 -16.45
N THR A 307 43.98 -4.13 -16.82
CA THR A 307 44.55 -4.68 -18.07
C THR A 307 44.25 -6.15 -18.29
N LYS A 308 44.34 -6.99 -17.23
CA LYS A 308 44.03 -8.42 -17.34
C LYS A 308 42.58 -8.67 -17.72
N LEU A 309 41.64 -7.89 -17.15
CA LEU A 309 40.20 -7.98 -17.44
C LEU A 309 39.91 -7.45 -18.85
N LEU A 310 40.54 -6.35 -19.23
CA LEU A 310 40.41 -5.76 -20.57
C LEU A 310 40.83 -6.76 -21.65
N LEU A 311 41.98 -7.43 -21.49
CA LEU A 311 42.42 -8.44 -22.43
C LEU A 311 41.42 -9.61 -22.52
N ALA A 312 40.87 -10.07 -21.41
CA ALA A 312 39.88 -11.12 -21.42
C ALA A 312 38.56 -10.69 -22.11
N ILE A 313 38.13 -9.42 -21.94
CA ILE A 313 36.97 -8.87 -22.64
C ILE A 313 37.27 -8.77 -24.15
N ILE A 314 38.42 -8.25 -24.56
CA ILE A 314 38.82 -8.14 -25.98
C ILE A 314 38.86 -9.52 -26.63
N GLU A 315 39.48 -10.51 -25.98
CA GLU A 315 39.54 -11.88 -26.48
C GLU A 315 38.13 -12.45 -26.68
N SER A 316 37.24 -12.32 -25.67
CA SER A 316 35.87 -12.83 -25.74
C SER A 316 34.99 -12.14 -26.78
N LYS A 317 35.34 -10.90 -27.17
CA LYS A 317 34.63 -10.12 -28.18
C LYS A 317 35.16 -10.27 -29.59
N ARG A 318 36.34 -10.84 -29.76
CA ARG A 318 37.01 -10.91 -31.05
C ARG A 318 36.17 -11.55 -32.17
N GLU A 319 35.29 -12.47 -31.81
CA GLU A 319 34.48 -13.23 -32.75
C GLU A 319 32.97 -12.87 -32.68
N VAL A 320 32.60 -11.88 -31.87
CA VAL A 320 31.23 -11.37 -31.78
C VAL A 320 30.98 -10.33 -32.86
N PRO A 321 29.94 -10.50 -33.70
CA PRO A 321 29.69 -9.62 -34.86
C PRO A 321 29.11 -8.26 -34.49
N PHE A 322 28.59 -8.08 -33.27
CA PHE A 322 27.87 -6.87 -32.83
C PHE A 322 28.75 -5.96 -31.98
N ASP A 323 28.54 -4.65 -32.12
CA ASP A 323 29.12 -3.67 -31.21
C ASP A 323 28.54 -3.81 -29.80
N THR A 324 29.32 -3.41 -28.78
CA THR A 324 28.94 -3.56 -27.37
C THR A 324 27.55 -2.98 -27.04
N VAL A 325 27.19 -1.88 -27.70
CA VAL A 325 25.88 -1.22 -27.47
C VAL A 325 24.75 -2.12 -27.94
N PHE A 326 24.83 -2.64 -29.18
CA PHE A 326 23.81 -3.53 -29.75
C PHE A 326 23.73 -4.85 -29.00
N GLU A 327 24.88 -5.37 -28.56
CA GLU A 327 24.96 -6.58 -27.76
C GLU A 327 24.21 -6.41 -26.42
N VAL A 328 24.51 -5.34 -25.65
CA VAL A 328 23.91 -5.08 -24.35
C VAL A 328 22.42 -4.74 -24.47
N VAL A 329 22.05 -3.86 -25.41
CA VAL A 329 20.64 -3.49 -25.63
C VAL A 329 19.83 -4.68 -26.14
N GLY A 330 20.41 -5.50 -27.02
CA GLY A 330 19.77 -6.74 -27.49
C GLY A 330 19.54 -7.76 -26.37
N LEU A 331 20.55 -7.95 -25.48
CA LEU A 331 20.41 -8.82 -24.31
C LEU A 331 19.36 -8.28 -23.33
N LEU A 332 19.34 -6.98 -23.06
CA LEU A 332 18.31 -6.35 -22.24
C LEU A 332 16.92 -6.58 -22.84
N ALA A 333 16.75 -6.38 -24.15
CA ALA A 333 15.48 -6.61 -24.85
C ALA A 333 15.07 -8.09 -24.80
N ALA A 334 15.98 -9.02 -25.02
CA ALA A 334 15.72 -10.44 -24.89
C ALA A 334 15.28 -10.82 -23.48
N PHE A 335 15.91 -10.24 -22.46
CA PHE A 335 15.54 -10.45 -21.06
C PHE A 335 14.13 -9.91 -20.75
N GLU A 336 13.76 -8.73 -21.27
CA GLU A 336 12.42 -8.17 -21.12
C GLU A 336 11.36 -9.03 -21.82
N LEU A 337 11.64 -9.51 -23.04
CA LEU A 337 10.73 -10.42 -23.75
C LEU A 337 10.50 -11.73 -22.99
N LEU A 338 11.59 -12.28 -22.39
CA LEU A 338 11.49 -13.48 -21.57
C LEU A 338 10.62 -13.25 -20.32
N GLN A 339 10.76 -12.08 -19.70
CA GLN A 339 10.03 -11.71 -18.51
C GLN A 339 8.55 -11.48 -18.83
N GLU A 340 8.25 -10.78 -19.92
CA GLU A 340 6.87 -10.55 -20.42
C GLU A 340 6.19 -11.87 -20.77
N ALA A 341 6.89 -12.77 -21.48
CA ALA A 341 6.38 -14.10 -21.78
C ALA A 341 6.06 -14.88 -20.49
N GLY A 342 6.90 -14.74 -19.44
CA GLY A 342 6.68 -15.39 -18.15
C GLY A 342 5.40 -14.95 -17.44
N LEU A 343 4.95 -13.71 -17.64
CA LEU A 343 3.72 -13.17 -17.05
C LEU A 343 2.45 -13.75 -17.65
N HIS A 344 2.48 -14.09 -18.93
CA HIS A 344 1.32 -14.62 -19.66
C HIS A 344 1.15 -16.14 -19.56
N LEU A 345 2.13 -16.84 -19.00
CA LEU A 345 2.09 -18.29 -18.89
C LEU A 345 1.57 -18.73 -17.51
N PRO A 346 0.84 -19.87 -17.42
CA PRO A 346 0.52 -20.49 -16.14
C PRO A 346 1.79 -20.74 -15.32
N GLN A 347 1.74 -20.53 -14.00
CA GLN A 347 2.91 -20.56 -13.12
C GLN A 347 3.82 -21.79 -13.31
N ALA A 348 3.21 -22.97 -13.48
CA ALA A 348 3.98 -24.22 -13.68
C ALA A 348 4.80 -24.23 -15.00
N ILE A 349 4.25 -23.64 -16.06
CA ILE A 349 4.91 -23.54 -17.37
C ILE A 349 5.86 -22.35 -17.40
N GLY A 350 5.47 -21.21 -16.81
CA GLY A 350 6.28 -19.99 -16.77
C GLY A 350 7.64 -20.21 -16.10
N THR A 351 7.69 -20.96 -15.01
CA THR A 351 8.96 -21.32 -14.34
C THR A 351 9.87 -22.16 -15.24
N ALA A 352 9.32 -23.17 -15.91
CA ALA A 352 10.10 -24.02 -16.83
C ALA A 352 10.62 -23.22 -18.04
N VAL A 353 9.77 -22.38 -18.65
CA VAL A 353 10.16 -21.53 -19.79
C VAL A 353 11.21 -20.49 -19.38
N SER A 354 11.10 -19.90 -18.19
CA SER A 354 12.09 -18.95 -17.69
C SER A 354 13.47 -19.61 -17.48
N ILE A 355 13.50 -20.84 -16.94
CA ILE A 355 14.76 -21.58 -16.76
C ILE A 355 15.35 -21.97 -18.12
N ILE A 356 14.55 -22.56 -19.00
CA ILE A 356 14.99 -22.97 -20.34
C ILE A 356 15.40 -21.76 -21.17
N GLY A 357 14.58 -20.71 -21.19
CA GLY A 357 14.89 -19.46 -21.90
C GLY A 357 16.17 -18.81 -21.40
N GLY A 358 16.33 -18.64 -20.09
CA GLY A 358 17.52 -18.04 -19.48
C GLY A 358 18.80 -18.87 -19.71
N LEU A 359 18.73 -20.18 -19.49
CA LEU A 359 19.88 -21.06 -19.63
C LEU A 359 20.19 -21.34 -21.10
N VAL A 360 19.21 -21.84 -21.88
CA VAL A 360 19.43 -22.24 -23.27
C VAL A 360 19.76 -21.03 -24.15
N VAL A 361 18.97 -19.96 -24.08
CA VAL A 361 19.21 -18.76 -24.88
C VAL A 361 20.54 -18.11 -24.48
N GLY A 362 20.84 -18.01 -23.17
CA GLY A 362 22.07 -17.41 -22.69
C GLY A 362 23.31 -18.22 -23.09
N THR A 363 23.35 -19.53 -22.85
CA THR A 363 24.51 -20.37 -23.20
C THR A 363 24.67 -20.52 -24.71
N THR A 364 23.57 -20.75 -25.44
CA THR A 364 23.62 -20.89 -26.90
C THR A 364 24.05 -19.61 -27.60
N ALA A 365 23.62 -18.44 -27.09
CA ALA A 365 24.02 -17.15 -27.66
C ALA A 365 25.52 -16.88 -27.47
N VAL A 366 26.10 -17.32 -26.34
CA VAL A 366 27.55 -17.24 -26.08
C VAL A 366 28.29 -18.27 -26.94
N ASP A 367 27.85 -19.52 -26.98
CA ASP A 367 28.46 -20.59 -27.75
C ASP A 367 28.44 -20.30 -29.27
N ALA A 368 27.35 -19.68 -29.74
CA ALA A 368 27.21 -19.22 -31.13
C ALA A 368 27.99 -17.91 -31.40
N ARG A 369 28.66 -17.35 -30.39
CA ARG A 369 29.44 -16.11 -30.48
C ARG A 369 28.62 -14.90 -30.91
N LEU A 370 27.32 -14.91 -30.63
CA LEU A 370 26.43 -13.78 -30.88
C LEU A 370 26.58 -12.69 -29.84
N VAL A 371 26.91 -13.08 -28.59
CA VAL A 371 27.14 -12.18 -27.47
C VAL A 371 28.34 -12.61 -26.64
N SER A 372 29.03 -11.64 -26.03
CA SER A 372 30.15 -11.94 -25.14
C SER A 372 29.69 -12.39 -23.76
N PRO A 373 30.44 -13.28 -23.09
CA PRO A 373 30.15 -13.69 -21.70
C PRO A 373 30.08 -12.49 -20.74
N ALA A 374 30.95 -11.48 -20.95
CA ALA A 374 31.00 -10.29 -20.11
C ALA A 374 29.70 -9.46 -20.18
N ALA A 375 29.16 -9.23 -21.39
CA ALA A 375 27.92 -8.53 -21.58
C ALA A 375 26.74 -9.31 -20.99
N LEU A 376 26.72 -10.64 -21.14
CA LEU A 376 25.69 -11.50 -20.54
C LEU A 376 25.72 -11.42 -19.02
N ILE A 377 26.88 -11.50 -18.38
CA ILE A 377 27.01 -11.39 -16.91
C ILE A 377 26.53 -10.03 -16.42
N VAL A 378 26.91 -8.95 -17.09
CA VAL A 378 26.52 -7.58 -16.72
C VAL A 378 25.01 -7.38 -16.84
N THR A 379 24.41 -7.79 -17.94
CA THR A 379 22.96 -7.64 -18.16
C THR A 379 22.13 -8.54 -17.23
N ALA A 380 22.56 -9.79 -17.01
CA ALA A 380 21.95 -10.69 -16.05
C ALA A 380 22.02 -10.16 -14.61
N SER A 381 23.20 -9.64 -14.20
CA SER A 381 23.38 -9.03 -12.88
C SER A 381 22.47 -7.82 -12.68
N ALA A 382 22.35 -6.95 -13.67
CA ALA A 382 21.44 -5.80 -13.64
C ALA A 382 19.97 -6.25 -13.55
N GLY A 383 19.59 -7.30 -14.26
CA GLY A 383 18.26 -7.92 -14.17
C GLY A 383 17.96 -8.44 -12.77
N ILE A 384 18.86 -9.24 -12.19
CA ILE A 384 18.73 -9.78 -10.83
C ILE A 384 18.63 -8.64 -9.80
N CYS A 385 19.44 -7.59 -9.94
CA CYS A 385 19.35 -6.40 -9.09
C CYS A 385 17.99 -5.72 -9.20
N GLY A 386 17.36 -5.67 -10.37
CA GLY A 386 16.01 -5.15 -10.57
C GLY A 386 14.94 -5.93 -9.79
N PHE A 387 15.08 -7.25 -9.68
CA PHE A 387 14.15 -8.09 -8.91
C PHE A 387 14.26 -7.93 -7.38
N THR A 388 15.34 -7.33 -6.88
CA THR A 388 15.47 -7.07 -5.44
C THR A 388 14.63 -5.87 -4.97
N LEU A 389 14.07 -5.08 -5.90
CA LEU A 389 13.24 -3.93 -5.59
C LEU A 389 11.86 -4.37 -5.07
N PRO A 390 11.40 -3.86 -3.92
CA PRO A 390 10.14 -4.30 -3.31
C PRO A 390 8.90 -3.89 -4.11
N SER A 391 8.95 -2.70 -4.75
CA SER A 391 7.86 -2.21 -5.59
C SER A 391 8.09 -2.64 -7.03
N ARG A 392 7.09 -3.33 -7.61
CA ARG A 392 7.12 -3.77 -9.00
C ARG A 392 7.12 -2.59 -9.96
N ASP A 393 6.26 -1.59 -9.72
CA ASP A 393 6.18 -0.41 -10.58
C ASP A 393 7.48 0.40 -10.57
N LEU A 394 8.17 0.46 -9.41
CA LEU A 394 9.51 1.05 -9.35
C LEU A 394 10.52 0.26 -10.19
N SER A 395 10.46 -1.07 -10.15
CA SER A 395 11.31 -1.92 -10.99
C SER A 395 11.06 -1.68 -12.48
N ASP A 396 9.79 -1.53 -12.88
CA ASP A 396 9.39 -1.25 -14.27
C ASP A 396 9.90 0.12 -14.74
N ALA A 397 9.81 1.14 -13.89
CA ALA A 397 10.39 2.45 -14.17
C ALA A 397 11.91 2.39 -14.34
N VAL A 398 12.60 1.66 -13.45
CA VAL A 398 14.07 1.45 -13.52
C VAL A 398 14.47 0.72 -14.82
N ARG A 399 13.65 -0.24 -15.28
CA ARG A 399 13.90 -0.94 -16.56
C ARG A 399 13.92 0.03 -17.75
N ILE A 400 12.93 0.90 -17.84
CA ILE A 400 12.86 1.91 -18.92
C ILE A 400 14.07 2.82 -18.91
N TRP A 401 14.43 3.35 -17.74
CA TRP A 401 15.59 4.24 -17.62
C TRP A 401 16.92 3.52 -17.83
N ARG A 402 17.04 2.25 -17.48
CA ARG A 402 18.21 1.41 -17.76
C ARG A 402 18.49 1.32 -19.27
N PHE A 403 17.45 1.10 -20.10
CA PHE A 403 17.60 1.13 -21.56
C PHE A 403 18.05 2.49 -22.06
N ALA A 404 17.40 3.56 -21.62
CA ALA A 404 17.79 4.91 -22.02
C ALA A 404 19.25 5.23 -21.68
N LEU A 405 19.69 4.88 -20.47
CA LEU A 405 21.06 5.11 -20.02
C LEU A 405 22.09 4.23 -20.77
N ALA A 406 21.74 2.99 -21.11
CA ALA A 406 22.61 2.12 -21.91
C ALA A 406 22.80 2.67 -23.34
N ILE A 407 21.73 3.17 -23.95
CA ILE A 407 21.80 3.80 -25.29
C ILE A 407 22.61 5.10 -25.24
N LEU A 408 22.38 5.95 -24.24
CA LEU A 408 23.16 7.18 -24.05
C LEU A 408 24.63 6.88 -23.82
N ALA A 409 24.94 5.86 -23.03
CA ALA A 409 26.34 5.41 -22.84
C ALA A 409 27.01 4.98 -24.14
N GLY A 410 26.23 4.34 -25.04
CA GLY A 410 26.72 3.99 -26.39
C GLY A 410 26.95 5.18 -27.29
N ALA A 411 26.20 6.27 -27.11
CA ALA A 411 26.36 7.47 -27.93
C ALA A 411 27.54 8.38 -27.51
N GLY A 412 27.87 8.45 -26.22
CA GLY A 412 28.90 9.38 -25.73
C GLY A 412 29.64 8.94 -24.46
N GLY A 413 29.71 7.63 -24.21
CA GLY A 413 30.50 7.05 -23.12
C GLY A 413 30.04 7.52 -21.74
N LEU A 414 30.99 7.66 -20.82
CA LEU A 414 30.70 8.09 -19.43
C LEU A 414 30.12 9.50 -19.36
N PHE A 415 30.48 10.38 -20.30
CA PHE A 415 29.90 11.74 -20.31
C PHE A 415 28.36 11.70 -20.54
N ALA A 416 27.93 10.99 -21.56
CA ALA A 416 26.49 10.88 -21.85
C ALA A 416 25.74 10.06 -20.78
N LEU A 417 26.38 9.03 -20.20
CA LEU A 417 25.83 8.28 -19.07
C LEU A 417 25.61 9.18 -17.84
N THR A 418 26.61 9.99 -17.48
CA THR A 418 26.49 10.92 -16.35
C THR A 418 25.48 12.02 -16.61
N ALA A 419 25.42 12.57 -17.82
CA ALA A 419 24.41 13.53 -18.23
C ALA A 419 22.99 12.93 -18.14
N GLY A 420 22.80 11.68 -18.60
CA GLY A 420 21.55 10.94 -18.46
C GLY A 420 21.17 10.69 -17.00
N GLY A 421 22.14 10.34 -16.14
CA GLY A 421 21.95 10.19 -14.71
C GLY A 421 21.52 11.50 -14.02
N ILE A 422 22.14 12.63 -14.39
CA ILE A 422 21.74 13.96 -13.90
C ILE A 422 20.33 14.31 -14.38
N ALA A 423 20.00 14.05 -15.64
CA ALA A 423 18.65 14.26 -16.18
C ALA A 423 17.60 13.44 -15.42
N LEU A 424 17.91 12.19 -15.07
CA LEU A 424 17.06 11.36 -14.22
C LEU A 424 16.87 11.97 -12.82
N LEU A 425 17.94 12.44 -12.19
CA LEU A 425 17.86 13.08 -10.88
C LEU A 425 17.01 14.37 -10.93
N ILE A 426 17.16 15.18 -11.98
CA ILE A 426 16.32 16.38 -12.21
C ILE A 426 14.86 15.95 -12.38
N HIS A 427 14.59 14.91 -13.17
CA HIS A 427 13.25 14.38 -13.35
C HIS A 427 12.64 13.94 -12.01
N LEU A 428 13.34 13.12 -11.23
CA LEU A 428 12.89 12.64 -9.92
C LEU A 428 12.65 13.78 -8.91
N SER A 429 13.50 14.81 -8.94
CA SER A 429 13.36 15.97 -8.04
C SER A 429 12.16 16.84 -8.37
N GLY A 430 11.71 16.82 -9.62
CA GLY A 430 10.50 17.52 -10.08
C GLY A 430 9.20 16.74 -9.85
N LEU A 431 9.27 15.45 -9.48
CA LEU A 431 8.09 14.64 -9.22
C LEU A 431 7.49 14.94 -7.85
N THR A 432 6.16 14.96 -7.80
CA THR A 432 5.39 15.11 -6.57
C THR A 432 4.25 14.08 -6.50
N SER A 433 4.02 13.53 -5.33
CA SER A 433 2.87 12.68 -5.02
C SER A 433 1.94 13.46 -4.07
N LEU A 434 0.73 13.78 -4.47
CA LEU A 434 -0.19 14.67 -3.74
C LEU A 434 0.50 15.97 -3.24
N ASP A 435 1.32 16.58 -4.11
CA ASP A 435 2.13 17.78 -3.85
C ASP A 435 3.25 17.62 -2.81
N VAL A 436 3.56 16.39 -2.41
CA VAL A 436 4.74 16.05 -1.60
C VAL A 436 5.88 15.61 -2.51
N SER A 437 7.09 16.14 -2.29
CA SER A 437 8.26 15.83 -3.11
C SER A 437 8.61 14.33 -3.07
N TYR A 438 8.82 13.74 -4.24
CA TYR A 438 9.19 12.31 -4.38
C TYR A 438 10.55 11.96 -3.75
N LEU A 439 11.49 12.91 -3.75
CA LEU A 439 12.81 12.77 -3.11
C LEU A 439 12.87 13.37 -1.71
N ALA A 440 11.73 13.66 -1.06
CA ALA A 440 11.67 14.26 0.27
C ALA A 440 12.59 13.62 1.32
N PRO A 441 12.75 12.27 1.37
CA PRO A 441 13.62 11.65 2.37
C PRO A 441 15.09 12.03 2.23
N PHE A 442 15.55 12.34 1.00
CA PHE A 442 16.96 12.58 0.68
C PHE A 442 17.33 14.07 0.69
N SER A 443 16.33 14.95 0.67
CA SER A 443 16.51 16.40 0.72
C SER A 443 16.66 16.96 2.13
N ASP A 444 16.43 16.15 3.18
CA ASP A 444 16.38 16.57 4.57
C ASP A 444 17.23 15.63 5.47
N ALA A 445 17.48 16.03 6.69
CA ALA A 445 18.19 15.24 7.73
C ALA A 445 17.58 13.86 8.04
N ARG A 446 16.48 13.51 7.38
CA ARG A 446 15.73 12.24 7.50
C ARG A 446 16.22 11.13 6.59
N ALA A 447 17.17 11.39 5.69
CA ALA A 447 17.72 10.39 4.78
C ALA A 447 18.13 9.09 5.51
N ARG A 448 18.65 9.21 6.72
CA ARG A 448 18.98 8.05 7.57
C ARG A 448 17.77 7.16 7.85
N ARG A 449 16.56 7.73 8.06
CA ARG A 449 15.33 6.95 8.32
C ARG A 449 14.80 6.27 7.06
N ALA A 450 15.09 6.80 5.89
CA ALA A 450 14.74 6.15 4.62
C ALA A 450 15.56 4.88 4.42
N VAL A 451 16.87 4.94 4.71
CA VAL A 451 17.82 3.85 4.48
C VAL A 451 17.89 2.87 5.64
N LEU A 452 17.93 3.35 6.88
CA LEU A 452 18.09 2.49 8.07
C LEU A 452 16.75 2.31 8.79
N ARG A 453 16.49 1.09 9.26
CA ARG A 453 15.33 0.81 10.08
C ARG A 453 15.56 1.32 11.51
N PRO A 454 14.61 2.04 12.14
CA PRO A 454 14.70 2.38 13.55
C PRO A 454 14.52 1.16 14.45
N LEU A 455 15.09 1.19 15.67
CA LEU A 455 14.88 0.16 16.68
C LEU A 455 13.43 0.11 17.14
N LEU A 456 12.86 -1.09 17.23
CA LEU A 456 11.47 -1.32 17.65
C LEU A 456 11.15 -0.80 19.05
N VAL A 457 12.12 -0.84 19.97
CA VAL A 457 11.98 -0.37 21.36
C VAL A 457 11.72 1.14 21.45
N ARG A 458 12.06 1.90 20.40
CA ARG A 458 11.81 3.34 20.29
C ARG A 458 10.60 3.67 19.43
N GLN A 459 9.69 2.75 19.25
CA GLN A 459 8.62 2.78 18.25
C GLN A 459 7.41 3.65 18.59
N LYS A 460 7.56 4.72 19.26
CA LYS A 460 6.61 5.82 19.06
C LYS A 460 6.89 6.60 17.76
N TRP A 461 7.81 6.11 16.95
CA TRP A 461 8.25 6.77 15.72
C TRP A 461 7.55 6.18 14.51
N ARG A 462 6.98 7.04 13.70
CA ARG A 462 6.50 6.67 12.36
C ARG A 462 7.70 6.32 11.50
N ASP A 463 7.65 5.17 10.86
CA ASP A 463 8.66 4.76 9.89
C ASP A 463 8.39 5.46 8.54
N THR A 464 8.23 6.77 8.57
CA THR A 464 8.01 7.61 7.39
C THR A 464 9.06 8.69 7.29
N ALA A 465 9.41 9.03 6.07
CA ALA A 465 10.24 10.16 5.71
C ALA A 465 9.40 11.35 5.20
N LEU A 466 8.08 11.27 5.28
CA LEU A 466 7.19 12.36 4.88
C LEU A 466 7.52 13.63 5.67
N HIS A 467 7.38 14.77 5.01
CA HIS A 467 7.67 16.06 5.61
C HIS A 467 6.74 16.32 6.81
N PRO A 468 7.20 16.93 7.92
CA PRO A 468 6.34 17.23 9.08
C PRO A 468 5.11 18.04 8.75
N GLN A 469 5.20 18.90 7.73
CA GLN A 469 4.09 19.73 7.27
C GLN A 469 2.95 18.90 6.66
N ASP A 470 3.24 17.66 6.22
CA ASP A 470 2.26 16.77 5.62
C ASP A 470 1.54 15.89 6.66
N LEU A 471 1.95 15.99 7.93
CA LEU A 471 1.39 15.23 9.05
C LEU A 471 0.72 16.18 10.03
N LYS A 472 -0.51 15.86 10.44
CA LYS A 472 -1.26 16.63 11.43
C LYS A 472 -0.56 16.66 12.78
N ASN A 473 -0.06 15.53 13.21
CA ASN A 473 0.72 15.40 14.43
C ASN A 473 2.17 15.17 14.06
N GLN A 474 3.01 16.13 14.31
CA GLN A 474 4.43 16.07 14.01
C GLN A 474 5.22 15.05 14.86
N GLY A 475 4.54 14.32 15.71
CA GLY A 475 5.10 13.18 16.44
C GLY A 475 6.06 13.53 17.55
N ASP A 476 6.22 14.80 17.83
CA ASP A 476 7.31 15.29 18.67
C ASP A 476 7.00 15.26 20.16
N GLY A 477 5.74 15.05 20.54
CA GLY A 477 5.32 15.02 21.94
C GLY A 477 5.66 13.74 22.70
N HIS A 478 6.24 12.72 22.07
CA HIS A 478 6.42 11.42 22.70
C HIS A 478 7.83 10.85 22.62
N ALA A 479 8.82 11.70 22.41
CA ALA A 479 10.25 11.35 22.51
C ALA A 479 10.80 11.65 23.91
N GLN A 480 10.00 11.36 24.96
CA GLN A 480 10.50 11.30 26.33
C GLN A 480 10.67 9.86 26.78
#